data_7886ebd4e443cc298db2bff29281f6de
#
_entry.id   7886ebd4e443cc298db2bff29281f6de
#
_cell.length_a   1.000
_cell.length_b   1.000
_cell.length_c   1.000
_cell.angle_alpha   90.00
_cell.angle_beta   90.00
_cell.angle_gamma   90.00
#
_symmetry.space_group_name_H-M   'P 1'
#
loop_
_entity.id
_entity.type
_entity.pdbx_description
1 polymer ?
#
loop_
_entity_poly.entity_id
_entity_poly.type
_entity_poly.pdbx_seq_one_letter_code
_entity_poly.pdbx_strand_id
1 'polypeptide(L)'
;MTAGPILSLRHYRDSLIAHSHEHPQLVFGLRGRLDFEVQGHGAGIDRQGLIVVPAGAHHTCASDGGSDCLVLDVPGDHWLREQLGEHADASRRLLDRPAALGLDERQQQLVDWLAASPMHDPLIARQGAALLLASLNPTAAASVTASQRLPYAAFDAHIERHAAYPLQVADLARIAGLSSARLHARFTAECGMTPMDYIRQRRLLKARRLVMQTLLPMGEIAAQVGYSSQSAFSAAMLRAFGCTPLALRRESGDKPH
;
A
#
# COMPACT_ATOMS: atom_id res chain seq x y z
N MET A 1 1.33 9.65 33.58
CA MET A 1 2.13 9.28 32.38
C MET A 1 2.03 10.45 31.43
N THR A 2 3.11 11.13 31.15
CA THR A 2 3.13 12.26 30.19
C THR A 2 2.88 11.66 28.81
N ALA A 3 1.74 12.03 28.20
CA ALA A 3 1.45 11.70 26.82
C ALA A 3 2.61 12.25 25.95
N GLY A 4 3.17 11.39 25.11
CA GLY A 4 4.20 11.81 24.15
C GLY A 4 3.68 12.86 23.17
N PRO A 5 4.54 13.47 22.36
CA PRO A 5 4.12 14.47 21.38
C PRO A 5 3.15 13.85 20.37
N ILE A 6 2.03 14.54 20.09
CA ILE A 6 1.01 14.10 19.12
C ILE A 6 1.62 14.00 17.71
N LEU A 7 2.47 14.95 17.33
CA LEU A 7 3.23 14.95 16.07
C LEU A 7 4.72 14.87 16.37
N SER A 8 5.45 14.06 15.62
CA SER A 8 6.90 13.94 15.73
C SER A 8 7.56 13.63 14.39
N LEU A 9 8.77 14.16 14.18
CA LEU A 9 9.65 13.70 13.11
C LEU A 9 10.44 12.50 13.60
N ARG A 10 10.43 11.42 12.83
CA ARG A 10 11.22 10.22 13.13
C ARG A 10 12.15 9.91 11.98
N HIS A 11 13.39 9.57 12.33
CA HIS A 11 14.43 9.16 11.41
C HIS A 11 14.68 7.66 11.58
N TYR A 12 14.40 6.89 10.54
CA TYR A 12 14.64 5.45 10.51
C TYR A 12 15.97 5.20 9.78
N ARG A 13 16.82 4.40 10.38
CA ARG A 13 18.11 3.96 9.83
C ARG A 13 18.14 2.43 9.87
N ASP A 14 19.11 1.83 9.20
CA ASP A 14 19.37 0.40 8.95
C ASP A 14 19.05 -0.63 10.06
N SER A 15 18.22 -0.30 11.04
CA SER A 15 17.80 -1.19 12.10
C SER A 15 16.32 -1.57 11.95
N LEU A 16 16.05 -2.87 12.03
CA LEU A 16 14.68 -3.37 12.17
C LEU A 16 14.13 -2.97 13.54
N ILE A 17 13.06 -2.20 13.56
CA ILE A 17 12.35 -1.82 14.78
C ILE A 17 11.05 -2.64 14.82
N ALA A 18 10.84 -3.41 15.91
CA ALA A 18 9.64 -4.21 16.12
C ALA A 18 9.01 -3.83 17.46
N HIS A 19 7.76 -3.39 17.45
CA HIS A 19 7.03 -3.01 18.66
C HIS A 19 5.51 -2.94 18.45
N SER A 20 4.78 -2.61 19.51
CA SER A 20 3.35 -2.25 19.50
C SER A 20 3.13 -1.08 20.45
N HIS A 21 2.05 -0.33 20.27
CA HIS A 21 1.66 0.78 21.13
C HIS A 21 0.14 0.79 21.35
N GLU A 22 -0.29 1.37 22.47
CA GLU A 22 -1.70 1.36 22.90
C GLU A 22 -2.59 2.35 22.11
N HIS A 23 -2.01 3.21 21.30
CA HIS A 23 -2.72 4.22 20.51
C HIS A 23 -2.53 3.96 19.01
N PRO A 24 -3.50 4.36 18.17
CA PRO A 24 -3.32 4.31 16.72
C PRO A 24 -2.23 5.29 16.27
N GLN A 25 -1.50 4.90 15.24
CA GLN A 25 -0.42 5.70 14.66
C GLN A 25 -0.56 5.83 13.16
N LEU A 26 -0.27 7.02 12.66
CA LEU A 26 -0.19 7.33 11.23
C LEU A 26 1.26 7.72 10.90
N VAL A 27 1.85 7.07 9.90
CA VAL A 27 3.23 7.32 9.47
C VAL A 27 3.23 7.82 8.04
N PHE A 28 3.63 9.08 7.86
CA PHE A 28 3.68 9.77 6.57
C PHE A 28 5.12 9.83 6.08
N GLY A 29 5.37 9.37 4.85
CA GLY A 29 6.70 9.42 4.23
C GLY A 29 7.09 10.84 3.80
N LEU A 30 8.31 11.27 4.18
CA LEU A 30 8.90 12.56 3.78
C LEU A 30 10.08 12.38 2.82
N ARG A 31 11.02 11.51 3.21
CA ARG A 31 12.23 11.21 2.43
C ARG A 31 12.59 9.75 2.58
N GLY A 32 13.26 9.21 1.55
CA GLY A 32 13.67 7.81 1.53
C GLY A 32 12.50 6.85 1.38
N ARG A 33 12.75 5.58 1.66
CA ARG A 33 11.75 4.52 1.64
C ARG A 33 11.75 3.80 2.98
N LEU A 34 10.59 3.63 3.56
CA LEU A 34 10.37 2.86 4.77
C LEU A 34 9.52 1.63 4.44
N ASP A 35 10.07 0.45 4.66
CA ASP A 35 9.35 -0.80 4.54
C ASP A 35 8.70 -1.15 5.89
N PHE A 36 7.41 -1.41 5.86
CA PHE A 36 6.56 -1.66 7.02
C PHE A 36 5.91 -3.03 6.90
N GLU A 37 5.78 -3.72 8.02
CA GLU A 37 4.92 -4.89 8.14
C GLU A 37 4.01 -4.70 9.37
N VAL A 38 2.70 -4.77 9.16
CA VAL A 38 1.69 -4.68 10.22
C VAL A 38 0.84 -5.94 10.18
N GLN A 39 0.87 -6.73 11.26
CA GLN A 39 0.10 -7.98 11.37
C GLN A 39 0.30 -8.92 10.16
N GLY A 40 1.53 -9.05 9.64
CA GLY A 40 1.85 -9.90 8.50
C GLY A 40 1.56 -9.28 7.12
N HIS A 41 1.10 -8.02 7.06
CA HIS A 41 0.88 -7.30 5.81
C HIS A 41 2.02 -6.31 5.58
N GLY A 42 2.90 -6.64 4.63
CA GLY A 42 4.02 -5.79 4.24
C GLY A 42 3.59 -4.67 3.29
N ALA A 43 4.07 -3.46 3.53
CA ALA A 43 3.92 -2.31 2.64
C ALA A 43 5.15 -1.40 2.73
N GLY A 44 5.57 -0.84 1.59
CA GLY A 44 6.59 0.19 1.55
C GLY A 44 5.96 1.56 1.32
N ILE A 45 6.41 2.57 2.05
CA ILE A 45 6.04 3.95 1.83
C ILE A 45 7.27 4.79 1.45
N ASP A 46 7.03 5.69 0.55
CA ASP A 46 7.91 6.77 0.18
C ASP A 46 7.18 8.12 0.37
N ARG A 47 7.69 9.18 -0.21
CA ARG A 47 6.97 10.45 -0.27
C ARG A 47 5.62 10.24 -0.95
N GLN A 48 4.55 10.81 -0.41
CA GLN A 48 3.14 10.60 -0.73
C GLN A 48 2.55 9.26 -0.24
N GLY A 49 3.28 8.51 0.57
CA GLY A 49 2.77 7.30 1.23
C GLY A 49 2.38 7.54 2.69
N LEU A 50 1.37 6.84 3.14
CA LEU A 50 0.87 6.80 4.52
C LEU A 50 0.64 5.36 4.93
N ILE A 51 1.13 4.99 6.13
CA ILE A 51 0.76 3.75 6.82
C ILE A 51 -0.13 4.08 8.01
N VAL A 52 -1.20 3.30 8.15
CA VAL A 52 -2.06 3.27 9.34
C VAL A 52 -1.70 2.06 10.18
N VAL A 53 -1.32 2.30 11.43
CA VAL A 53 -1.04 1.26 12.42
C VAL A 53 -2.12 1.35 13.51
N PRO A 54 -3.04 0.37 13.62
CA PRO A 54 -4.05 0.35 14.67
C PRO A 54 -3.46 0.22 16.07
N ALA A 55 -4.23 0.63 17.08
CA ALA A 55 -3.87 0.42 18.48
C ALA A 55 -3.64 -1.08 18.77
N GLY A 56 -2.58 -1.41 19.50
CA GLY A 56 -2.21 -2.77 19.86
C GLY A 56 -1.64 -3.62 18.71
N ALA A 57 -1.62 -3.12 17.48
CA ALA A 57 -1.08 -3.88 16.35
C ALA A 57 0.46 -3.99 16.45
N HIS A 58 0.95 -5.24 16.43
CA HIS A 58 2.39 -5.49 16.32
C HIS A 58 2.84 -5.14 14.90
N HIS A 59 3.91 -4.36 14.81
CA HIS A 59 4.46 -3.95 13.52
C HIS A 59 5.98 -3.88 13.55
N THR A 60 6.56 -4.03 12.37
CA THR A 60 7.99 -3.86 12.13
C THR A 60 8.20 -2.81 11.06
N CYS A 61 9.30 -2.08 11.17
CA CYS A 61 9.72 -1.14 10.15
C CYS A 61 11.23 -1.18 9.95
N ALA A 62 11.67 -1.03 8.70
CA ALA A 62 13.08 -1.01 8.31
C ALA A 62 13.28 -0.06 7.11
N SER A 63 14.48 0.48 6.99
CA SER A 63 14.86 1.35 5.87
C SER A 63 16.31 1.10 5.49
N ASP A 64 16.55 0.55 4.30
CA ASP A 64 17.90 0.19 3.82
C ASP A 64 18.78 1.40 3.47
N GLY A 65 18.21 2.56 3.30
CA GLY A 65 18.96 3.80 2.92
C GLY A 65 18.63 4.98 3.82
N GLY A 66 17.96 4.74 4.93
CA GLY A 66 17.43 5.78 5.81
C GLY A 66 16.15 6.42 5.26
N SER A 67 15.21 6.73 6.15
CA SER A 67 13.98 7.45 5.83
C SER A 67 13.59 8.44 6.92
N ASP A 68 12.96 9.52 6.49
CA ASP A 68 12.37 10.54 7.36
C ASP A 68 10.86 10.44 7.25
N CYS A 69 10.17 10.43 8.37
CA CYS A 69 8.73 10.37 8.43
C CYS A 69 8.15 11.37 9.43
N LEU A 70 7.00 11.95 9.08
CA LEU A 70 6.14 12.61 10.05
C LEU A 70 5.24 11.54 10.68
N VAL A 71 5.22 11.48 12.00
CA VAL A 71 4.44 10.49 12.73
C VAL A 71 3.40 11.19 13.59
N LEU A 72 2.15 10.76 13.45
CA LEU A 72 1.01 11.19 14.25
C LEU A 72 0.60 10.05 15.20
N ASP A 73 0.79 10.26 16.49
CA ASP A 73 0.30 9.41 17.57
C ASP A 73 -1.09 9.91 18.00
N VAL A 74 -2.16 9.18 17.69
CA VAL A 74 -3.53 9.64 17.92
C VAL A 74 -3.92 9.41 19.39
N PRO A 75 -4.28 10.47 20.16
CA PRO A 75 -4.47 10.37 21.61
C PRO A 75 -5.66 9.49 22.07
N GLY A 76 -6.58 9.16 21.17
CA GLY A 76 -7.72 8.30 21.46
C GLY A 76 -9.08 8.95 21.18
N ASP A 77 -10.14 8.20 21.47
CA ASP A 77 -11.53 8.52 21.09
C ASP A 77 -12.09 9.85 21.61
N HIS A 78 -11.74 10.23 22.81
CA HIS A 78 -12.20 11.51 23.38
C HIS A 78 -11.63 12.68 22.58
N TRP A 79 -10.32 12.63 22.30
CA TRP A 79 -9.64 13.63 21.49
C TRP A 79 -10.20 13.70 20.06
N LEU A 80 -10.46 12.54 19.43
CA LEU A 80 -11.07 12.49 18.10
C LEU A 80 -12.41 13.22 18.06
N ARG A 81 -13.30 12.96 19.04
CA ARG A 81 -14.61 13.61 19.10
C ARG A 81 -14.51 15.11 19.38
N GLU A 82 -13.62 15.50 20.27
CA GLU A 82 -13.41 16.89 20.63
C GLU A 82 -12.86 17.72 19.44
N GLN A 83 -11.88 17.16 18.71
CA GLN A 83 -11.19 17.88 17.65
C GLN A 83 -11.86 17.78 16.28
N LEU A 84 -12.52 16.66 15.97
CA LEU A 84 -13.03 16.36 14.64
C LEU A 84 -14.58 16.43 14.55
N GLY A 85 -15.29 16.48 15.68
CA GLY A 85 -16.75 16.55 15.68
C GLY A 85 -17.38 15.41 14.84
N GLU A 86 -18.17 15.77 13.83
CA GLU A 86 -18.83 14.83 12.92
C GLU A 86 -17.87 13.96 12.08
N HIS A 87 -16.62 14.38 11.92
CA HIS A 87 -15.59 13.60 11.21
C HIS A 87 -14.96 12.50 12.08
N ALA A 88 -15.21 12.46 13.39
CA ALA A 88 -14.58 11.53 14.32
C ALA A 88 -14.83 10.05 13.97
N ASP A 89 -16.06 9.72 13.58
CA ASP A 89 -16.42 8.31 13.24
C ASP A 89 -15.76 7.84 11.95
N ALA A 90 -15.55 8.73 10.98
CA ALA A 90 -14.83 8.40 9.75
C ALA A 90 -13.34 8.16 10.05
N SER A 91 -12.73 9.03 10.86
CA SER A 91 -11.34 8.87 11.30
C SER A 91 -11.14 7.60 12.15
N ARG A 92 -12.08 7.27 13.04
CA ARG A 92 -12.04 6.01 13.80
C ARG A 92 -12.01 4.80 12.88
N ARG A 93 -12.92 4.71 11.90
CA ARG A 93 -12.93 3.60 10.92
C ARG A 93 -11.62 3.48 10.13
N LEU A 94 -10.98 4.61 9.82
CA LEU A 94 -9.65 4.62 9.19
C LEU A 94 -8.59 4.01 10.11
N LEU A 95 -8.61 4.36 11.40
CA LEU A 95 -7.62 3.96 12.40
C LEU A 95 -7.78 2.53 12.91
N ASP A 96 -8.94 1.91 12.72
CA ASP A 96 -9.26 0.55 13.21
C ASP A 96 -8.60 -0.58 12.39
N ARG A 97 -8.04 -0.29 11.22
CA ARG A 97 -7.48 -1.32 10.32
C ARG A 97 -6.13 -0.91 9.75
N PRO A 98 -5.19 -1.87 9.65
CA PRO A 98 -3.96 -1.62 8.92
C PRO A 98 -4.25 -1.20 7.49
N ALA A 99 -3.64 -0.13 7.02
CA ALA A 99 -3.78 0.35 5.66
C ALA A 99 -2.51 1.04 5.17
N ALA A 100 -2.20 0.87 3.88
CA ALA A 100 -1.24 1.69 3.16
C ALA A 100 -2.02 2.54 2.15
N LEU A 101 -1.88 3.84 2.25
CA LEU A 101 -2.64 4.82 1.46
C LEU A 101 -1.70 5.76 0.71
N GLY A 102 -2.12 6.19 -0.47
CA GLY A 102 -1.46 7.28 -1.18
C GLY A 102 -2.08 8.62 -0.79
N LEU A 103 -1.25 9.63 -0.60
CA LEU A 103 -1.65 11.00 -0.37
C LEU A 103 -1.83 11.74 -1.69
N ASP A 104 -2.84 12.60 -1.78
CA ASP A 104 -2.93 13.54 -2.88
C ASP A 104 -1.94 14.72 -2.67
N GLU A 105 -1.81 15.57 -3.69
CA GLU A 105 -0.87 16.68 -3.65
C GLU A 105 -1.13 17.68 -2.52
N ARG A 106 -2.41 17.95 -2.17
CA ARG A 106 -2.78 18.86 -1.09
C ARG A 106 -2.48 18.28 0.28
N GLN A 107 -2.74 16.98 0.44
CA GLN A 107 -2.39 16.25 1.65
C GLN A 107 -0.87 16.22 1.85
N GLN A 108 -0.10 15.97 0.78
CA GLN A 108 1.34 16.02 0.84
C GLN A 108 1.88 17.41 1.19
N GLN A 109 1.31 18.48 0.61
CA GLN A 109 1.67 19.85 0.97
C GLN A 109 1.42 20.15 2.45
N LEU A 110 0.31 19.65 3.02
CA LEU A 110 0.01 19.78 4.45
C LEU A 110 1.03 19.02 5.31
N VAL A 111 1.39 17.79 4.92
CA VAL A 111 2.42 16.99 5.59
C VAL A 111 3.77 17.70 5.57
N ASP A 112 4.19 18.22 4.41
CA ASP A 112 5.46 18.94 4.25
C ASP A 112 5.48 20.25 5.09
N TRP A 113 4.37 20.98 5.10
CA TRP A 113 4.23 22.20 5.91
C TRP A 113 4.33 21.89 7.40
N LEU A 114 3.64 20.87 7.89
CA LEU A 114 3.71 20.44 9.29
C LEU A 114 5.10 19.96 9.67
N ALA A 115 5.75 19.20 8.81
CA ALA A 115 7.12 18.72 9.04
C ALA A 115 8.13 19.87 9.16
N ALA A 116 7.89 21.00 8.50
CA ALA A 116 8.72 22.20 8.58
C ALA A 116 8.31 23.16 9.72
N SER A 117 7.16 22.89 10.38
CA SER A 117 6.61 23.74 11.45
C SER A 117 7.20 23.40 12.83
N PRO A 118 7.13 24.30 13.84
CA PRO A 118 7.58 24.03 15.19
C PRO A 118 6.61 23.08 15.92
N MET A 119 6.71 21.77 15.65
CA MET A 119 5.81 20.73 16.20
C MET A 119 5.90 20.56 17.72
N HIS A 120 6.90 21.13 18.37
CA HIS A 120 6.98 21.20 19.83
C HIS A 120 5.98 22.20 20.44
N ASP A 121 5.40 23.09 19.63
CA ASP A 121 4.27 23.93 20.04
C ASP A 121 3.00 23.08 20.11
N PRO A 122 2.37 22.95 21.31
CA PRO A 122 1.20 22.10 21.51
C PRO A 122 -0.02 22.49 20.65
N LEU A 123 -0.15 23.78 20.31
CA LEU A 123 -1.26 24.25 19.47
C LEU A 123 -1.06 23.79 18.02
N ILE A 124 0.14 23.97 17.47
CA ILE A 124 0.48 23.53 16.11
C ILE A 124 0.35 22.00 16.00
N ALA A 125 0.88 21.26 16.97
CA ALA A 125 0.79 19.81 16.98
C ALA A 125 -0.66 19.33 17.03
N ARG A 126 -1.48 19.89 17.91
CA ARG A 126 -2.90 19.50 18.08
C ARG A 126 -3.74 19.84 16.86
N GLN A 127 -3.66 21.07 16.38
CA GLN A 127 -4.45 21.52 15.23
C GLN A 127 -3.97 20.89 13.92
N GLY A 128 -2.65 20.73 13.77
CA GLY A 128 -2.05 20.02 12.62
C GLY A 128 -2.50 18.56 12.54
N ALA A 129 -2.51 17.86 13.67
CA ALA A 129 -3.02 16.48 13.75
C ALA A 129 -4.51 16.40 13.36
N ALA A 130 -5.33 17.32 13.84
CA ALA A 130 -6.74 17.37 13.50
C ALA A 130 -6.95 17.66 12.01
N LEU A 131 -6.20 18.59 11.42
CA LEU A 131 -6.25 18.89 9.99
C LEU A 131 -5.79 17.70 9.12
N LEU A 132 -4.72 17.01 9.52
CA LEU A 132 -4.28 15.79 8.82
C LEU A 132 -5.37 14.74 8.82
N LEU A 133 -5.94 14.39 9.98
CA LEU A 133 -7.02 13.41 10.08
C LEU A 133 -8.27 13.84 9.29
N ALA A 134 -8.66 15.11 9.38
CA ALA A 134 -9.78 15.63 8.61
C ALA A 134 -9.54 15.52 7.10
N SER A 135 -8.31 15.78 6.64
CA SER A 135 -7.94 15.69 5.22
C SER A 135 -7.97 14.28 4.67
N LEU A 136 -7.78 13.26 5.53
CA LEU A 136 -7.85 11.85 5.15
C LEU A 136 -9.28 11.31 5.10
N ASN A 137 -10.24 12.02 5.67
CA ASN A 137 -11.64 11.61 5.60
C ASN A 137 -12.20 11.91 4.20
N PRO A 138 -12.88 10.94 3.57
CA PRO A 138 -13.56 11.20 2.31
C PRO A 138 -14.73 12.18 2.55
N THR A 139 -14.48 13.46 2.38
CA THR A 139 -15.56 14.44 2.24
C THR A 139 -16.31 14.19 0.92
N ALA A 140 -17.56 14.63 0.80
CA ALA A 140 -18.35 14.47 -0.43
C ALA A 140 -17.64 15.03 -1.69
N ALA A 141 -16.69 15.97 -1.53
CA ALA A 141 -15.81 16.44 -2.60
C ALA A 141 -14.66 15.45 -2.90
N ALA A 142 -14.16 14.69 -1.91
CA ALA A 142 -13.16 13.64 -2.13
C ALA A 142 -13.76 12.37 -2.74
N SER A 143 -15.07 12.14 -2.62
CA SER A 143 -15.74 11.07 -3.35
C SER A 143 -15.70 11.26 -4.87
N VAL A 144 -15.52 12.49 -5.34
CA VAL A 144 -15.30 12.79 -6.77
C VAL A 144 -13.87 12.42 -7.19
N THR A 145 -12.86 12.60 -6.33
CA THR A 145 -11.45 12.25 -6.64
C THR A 145 -11.13 10.77 -6.37
N ALA A 146 -11.74 10.15 -5.35
CA ALA A 146 -11.67 8.70 -5.14
C ALA A 146 -12.42 7.94 -6.25
N SER A 147 -13.50 8.52 -6.80
CA SER A 147 -14.18 8.06 -8.02
C SER A 147 -13.32 8.22 -9.28
N GLN A 148 -12.19 8.95 -9.21
CA GLN A 148 -11.27 9.11 -10.34
C GLN A 148 -10.15 8.09 -10.39
N ARG A 149 -9.78 7.41 -9.30
CA ARG A 149 -8.74 6.36 -9.34
C ARG A 149 -9.31 5.05 -9.86
N LEU A 150 -8.48 4.33 -10.61
CA LEU A 150 -8.86 3.00 -11.08
C LEU A 150 -9.00 2.04 -9.89
N PRO A 151 -10.00 1.12 -9.89
CA PRO A 151 -10.27 0.20 -8.79
C PRO A 151 -9.28 -0.98 -8.81
N TYR A 152 -8.00 -0.73 -8.54
CA TYR A 152 -6.93 -1.73 -8.62
C TYR A 152 -7.19 -2.97 -7.77
N ALA A 153 -7.73 -2.83 -6.56
CA ALA A 153 -8.09 -3.97 -5.71
C ALA A 153 -9.13 -4.89 -6.36
N ALA A 154 -10.12 -4.32 -7.05
CA ALA A 154 -11.10 -5.10 -7.80
C ALA A 154 -10.49 -5.76 -9.04
N PHE A 155 -9.56 -5.08 -9.72
CA PHE A 155 -8.79 -5.66 -10.83
C PHE A 155 -7.95 -6.86 -10.37
N ASP A 156 -7.23 -6.70 -9.26
CA ASP A 156 -6.41 -7.76 -8.67
C ASP A 156 -7.24 -8.98 -8.29
N ALA A 157 -8.35 -8.78 -7.59
CA ALA A 157 -9.27 -9.85 -7.22
C ALA A 157 -9.84 -10.57 -8.46
N HIS A 158 -10.16 -9.83 -9.52
CA HIS A 158 -10.66 -10.40 -10.76
C HIS A 158 -9.58 -11.21 -11.49
N ILE A 159 -8.36 -10.65 -11.63
CA ILE A 159 -7.24 -11.33 -12.28
C ILE A 159 -6.83 -12.58 -11.47
N GLU A 160 -6.77 -12.49 -10.15
CA GLU A 160 -6.42 -13.62 -9.29
C GLU A 160 -7.39 -14.80 -9.49
N ARG A 161 -8.70 -14.51 -9.56
CA ARG A 161 -9.76 -15.51 -9.73
C ARG A 161 -9.76 -16.12 -11.13
N HIS A 162 -9.46 -15.32 -12.15
CA HIS A 162 -9.60 -15.71 -13.56
C HIS A 162 -8.26 -15.84 -14.30
N ALA A 163 -7.14 -15.97 -13.60
CA ALA A 163 -5.80 -15.98 -14.18
C ALA A 163 -5.59 -17.07 -15.25
N ALA A 164 -6.23 -18.23 -15.10
CA ALA A 164 -6.16 -19.33 -16.04
C ALA A 164 -6.88 -19.08 -17.38
N TYR A 165 -7.83 -18.15 -17.39
CA TYR A 165 -8.70 -17.88 -18.54
C TYR A 165 -8.19 -16.71 -19.39
N PRO A 166 -8.60 -16.59 -20.66
CA PRO A 166 -8.30 -15.42 -21.47
C PRO A 166 -8.93 -14.16 -20.84
N LEU A 167 -8.10 -13.29 -20.30
CA LEU A 167 -8.52 -11.98 -19.78
C LEU A 167 -8.28 -10.91 -20.84
N GLN A 168 -9.27 -10.03 -21.00
CA GLN A 168 -9.23 -8.92 -21.94
C GLN A 168 -9.28 -7.58 -21.20
N VAL A 169 -8.80 -6.53 -21.86
CA VAL A 169 -8.91 -5.15 -21.37
C VAL A 169 -10.36 -4.76 -21.06
N ALA A 170 -11.31 -5.29 -21.86
CA ALA A 170 -12.75 -5.07 -21.69
C ALA A 170 -13.27 -5.58 -20.33
N ASP A 171 -12.67 -6.62 -19.75
CA ASP A 171 -13.06 -7.13 -18.43
C ASP A 171 -12.75 -6.14 -17.33
N LEU A 172 -11.57 -5.56 -17.36
CA LEU A 172 -11.18 -4.49 -16.44
C LEU A 172 -11.95 -3.20 -16.70
N ALA A 173 -12.24 -2.88 -17.96
CA ALA A 173 -13.03 -1.70 -18.31
C ALA A 173 -14.44 -1.77 -17.72
N ARG A 174 -15.07 -2.95 -17.76
CA ARG A 174 -16.39 -3.20 -17.14
C ARG A 174 -16.35 -3.01 -15.62
N ILE A 175 -15.31 -3.49 -14.96
CA ILE A 175 -15.12 -3.31 -13.51
C ILE A 175 -14.97 -1.83 -13.14
N ALA A 176 -14.27 -1.05 -13.98
CA ALA A 176 -14.05 0.37 -13.77
C ALA A 176 -15.24 1.25 -14.24
N GLY A 177 -16.26 0.69 -14.90
CA GLY A 177 -17.34 1.48 -15.52
C GLY A 177 -16.85 2.39 -16.65
N LEU A 178 -15.79 1.97 -17.38
CA LEU A 178 -15.16 2.74 -18.45
C LEU A 178 -15.20 2.02 -19.79
N SER A 179 -15.04 2.76 -20.89
CA SER A 179 -14.69 2.15 -22.18
C SER A 179 -13.22 1.67 -22.14
N SER A 180 -12.88 0.68 -22.96
CA SER A 180 -11.51 0.16 -23.06
C SER A 180 -10.49 1.24 -23.42
N ALA A 181 -10.85 2.20 -24.28
CA ALA A 181 -9.98 3.31 -24.65
C ALA A 181 -9.72 4.26 -23.45
N ARG A 182 -10.77 4.61 -22.69
CA ARG A 182 -10.64 5.43 -21.48
C ARG A 182 -9.84 4.73 -20.38
N LEU A 183 -10.08 3.42 -20.20
CA LEU A 183 -9.29 2.62 -19.28
C LEU A 183 -7.82 2.64 -19.66
N HIS A 184 -7.48 2.42 -20.93
CA HIS A 184 -6.11 2.41 -21.42
C HIS A 184 -5.40 3.74 -21.15
N ALA A 185 -6.04 4.87 -21.50
CA ALA A 185 -5.50 6.21 -21.24
C ALA A 185 -5.25 6.44 -19.74
N ARG A 186 -6.20 6.02 -18.87
CA ARG A 186 -6.06 6.17 -17.42
C ARG A 186 -4.98 5.26 -16.83
N PHE A 187 -4.85 4.02 -17.27
CA PHE A 187 -3.76 3.15 -16.83
C PHE A 187 -2.39 3.73 -17.15
N THR A 188 -2.23 4.26 -18.37
CA THR A 188 -0.98 4.90 -18.76
C THR A 188 -0.69 6.14 -17.92
N ALA A 189 -1.70 6.95 -17.63
CA ALA A 189 -1.56 8.16 -16.81
C ALA A 189 -1.30 7.86 -15.32
N GLU A 190 -1.96 6.82 -14.75
CA GLU A 190 -1.88 6.53 -13.30
C GLU A 190 -0.70 5.64 -12.92
N CYS A 191 -0.26 4.71 -13.77
CA CYS A 191 0.80 3.75 -13.44
C CYS A 191 1.85 3.51 -14.54
N GLY A 192 1.82 4.28 -15.63
CA GLY A 192 2.84 4.23 -16.69
C GLY A 192 2.84 2.94 -17.51
N MET A 193 1.84 2.06 -17.37
CA MET A 193 1.77 0.78 -18.09
C MET A 193 0.42 0.58 -18.77
N THR A 194 0.36 -0.39 -19.69
CA THR A 194 -0.91 -0.74 -20.32
C THR A 194 -1.73 -1.68 -19.42
N PRO A 195 -3.08 -1.70 -19.55
CA PRO A 195 -3.92 -2.66 -18.82
C PRO A 195 -3.53 -4.12 -19.07
N MET A 196 -3.07 -4.45 -20.29
CA MET A 196 -2.65 -5.80 -20.63
C MET A 196 -1.32 -6.17 -19.96
N ASP A 197 -0.38 -5.23 -19.84
CA ASP A 197 0.87 -5.45 -19.12
C ASP A 197 0.62 -5.63 -17.63
N TYR A 198 -0.34 -4.88 -17.07
CA TYR A 198 -0.80 -5.08 -15.71
C TYR A 198 -1.36 -6.50 -15.48
N ILE A 199 -2.24 -6.99 -16.36
CA ILE A 199 -2.75 -8.38 -16.30
C ILE A 199 -1.59 -9.38 -16.33
N ARG A 200 -0.63 -9.20 -17.24
CA ARG A 200 0.54 -10.09 -17.36
C ARG A 200 1.38 -10.07 -16.09
N GLN A 201 1.65 -8.89 -15.55
CA GLN A 201 2.42 -8.75 -14.31
C GLN A 201 1.73 -9.45 -13.14
N ARG A 202 0.41 -9.27 -12.96
CA ARG A 202 -0.34 -9.92 -11.88
C ARG A 202 -0.36 -11.44 -12.01
N ARG A 203 -0.49 -11.96 -13.21
CA ARG A 203 -0.37 -13.40 -13.50
C ARG A 203 1.01 -13.95 -13.12
N LEU A 204 2.07 -13.23 -13.45
CA LEU A 204 3.44 -13.64 -13.11
C LEU A 204 3.71 -13.55 -11.61
N LEU A 205 3.17 -12.58 -10.89
CA LEU A 205 3.24 -12.51 -9.43
C LEU A 205 2.51 -13.69 -8.76
N LYS A 206 1.32 -14.08 -9.27
CA LYS A 206 0.62 -15.29 -8.84
C LYS A 206 1.47 -16.54 -9.11
N ALA A 207 2.04 -16.63 -10.29
CA ALA A 207 2.91 -17.74 -10.67
C ALA A 207 4.12 -17.87 -9.73
N ARG A 208 4.76 -16.75 -9.41
CA ARG A 208 5.89 -16.70 -8.48
C ARG A 208 5.51 -17.27 -7.11
N ARG A 209 4.35 -16.88 -6.56
CA ARG A 209 3.83 -17.43 -5.30
C ARG A 209 3.64 -18.96 -5.40
N LEU A 210 2.97 -19.43 -6.46
CA LEU A 210 2.74 -20.86 -6.66
C LEU A 210 4.04 -21.65 -6.79
N VAL A 211 5.03 -21.13 -7.52
CA VAL A 211 6.36 -21.75 -7.67
C VAL A 211 7.06 -21.91 -6.33
N MET A 212 6.99 -20.87 -5.48
CA MET A 212 7.69 -20.83 -4.19
C MET A 212 6.96 -21.60 -3.08
N GLN A 213 5.62 -21.65 -3.14
CA GLN A 213 4.79 -22.14 -2.03
C GLN A 213 4.18 -23.52 -2.27
N THR A 214 4.32 -24.07 -3.49
CA THR A 214 3.71 -25.37 -3.83
C THR A 214 4.70 -26.29 -4.55
N LEU A 215 4.39 -27.58 -4.54
CA LEU A 215 5.11 -28.60 -5.30
C LEU A 215 4.47 -28.89 -6.68
N LEU A 216 3.52 -28.09 -7.11
CA LEU A 216 2.83 -28.27 -8.39
C LEU A 216 3.83 -28.35 -9.56
N PRO A 217 3.59 -29.20 -10.56
CA PRO A 217 4.37 -29.24 -11.79
C PRO A 217 4.38 -27.87 -12.50
N MET A 218 5.50 -27.48 -13.09
CA MET A 218 5.62 -26.17 -13.76
C MET A 218 4.62 -26.00 -14.91
N GLY A 219 4.27 -27.08 -15.62
CA GLY A 219 3.22 -27.04 -16.65
C GLY A 219 1.83 -26.74 -16.08
N GLU A 220 1.51 -27.25 -14.90
CA GLU A 220 0.26 -26.98 -14.20
C GLU A 220 0.19 -25.53 -13.72
N ILE A 221 1.28 -25.02 -13.12
CA ILE A 221 1.36 -23.60 -12.74
C ILE A 221 1.19 -22.71 -13.97
N ALA A 222 1.87 -23.04 -15.08
CA ALA A 222 1.72 -22.31 -16.35
C ALA A 222 0.25 -22.22 -16.79
N ALA A 223 -0.46 -23.35 -16.77
CA ALA A 223 -1.89 -23.39 -17.11
C ALA A 223 -2.75 -22.57 -16.15
N GLN A 224 -2.51 -22.65 -14.82
CA GLN A 224 -3.24 -21.90 -13.80
C GLN A 224 -3.07 -20.39 -13.91
N VAL A 225 -2.01 -19.92 -14.56
CA VAL A 225 -1.76 -18.47 -14.79
C VAL A 225 -1.94 -18.06 -16.25
N GLY A 226 -2.59 -18.93 -17.05
CA GLY A 226 -3.04 -18.61 -18.41
C GLY A 226 -1.97 -18.62 -19.48
N TYR A 227 -0.90 -19.45 -19.31
CA TYR A 227 0.07 -19.73 -20.36
C TYR A 227 -0.25 -21.05 -21.06
N SER A 228 -0.21 -21.02 -22.39
CA SER A 228 -0.49 -22.19 -23.23
C SER A 228 0.63 -23.23 -23.23
N SER A 229 1.85 -22.86 -22.80
CA SER A 229 2.98 -23.78 -22.70
C SER A 229 3.92 -23.42 -21.56
N GLN A 230 4.58 -24.44 -21.01
CA GLN A 230 5.62 -24.28 -20.00
C GLN A 230 6.82 -23.46 -20.52
N SER A 231 7.15 -23.58 -21.81
CA SER A 231 8.25 -22.81 -22.43
C SER A 231 7.95 -21.32 -22.46
N ALA A 232 6.73 -20.93 -22.90
CA ALA A 232 6.30 -19.53 -22.91
C ALA A 232 6.24 -18.95 -21.49
N PHE A 233 5.77 -19.74 -20.53
CA PHE A 233 5.76 -19.39 -19.11
C PHE A 233 7.18 -19.17 -18.57
N SER A 234 8.11 -20.10 -18.81
CA SER A 234 9.50 -19.99 -18.35
C SER A 234 10.20 -18.76 -18.93
N ALA A 235 9.99 -18.48 -20.22
CA ALA A 235 10.52 -17.29 -20.85
C ALA A 235 9.93 -15.99 -20.26
N ALA A 236 8.65 -15.96 -19.92
CA ALA A 236 8.00 -14.81 -19.31
C ALA A 236 8.53 -14.58 -17.87
N MET A 237 8.69 -15.64 -17.09
CA MET A 237 9.27 -15.56 -15.74
C MET A 237 10.72 -15.04 -15.77
N LEU A 238 11.53 -15.58 -16.70
CA LEU A 238 12.91 -15.11 -16.86
C LEU A 238 12.99 -13.62 -17.20
N ARG A 239 12.14 -13.13 -18.12
CA ARG A 239 12.09 -11.71 -18.47
C ARG A 239 11.62 -10.82 -17.31
N ALA A 240 10.66 -11.30 -16.51
CA ALA A 240 10.05 -10.50 -15.45
C ALA A 240 10.86 -10.48 -14.14
N PHE A 241 11.55 -11.60 -13.81
CA PHE A 241 12.21 -11.80 -12.53
C PHE A 241 13.71 -12.14 -12.64
N GLY A 242 14.27 -12.21 -13.85
CA GLY A 242 15.68 -12.54 -14.06
C GLY A 242 16.05 -13.99 -13.80
N CYS A 243 15.09 -14.87 -13.43
CA CYS A 243 15.33 -16.28 -13.14
C CYS A 243 14.24 -17.19 -13.71
N THR A 244 14.59 -18.44 -13.96
CA THR A 244 13.61 -19.45 -14.41
C THR A 244 12.75 -19.93 -13.24
N PRO A 245 11.52 -20.43 -13.48
CA PRO A 245 10.68 -21.01 -12.41
C PRO A 245 11.39 -22.12 -11.62
N LEU A 246 12.18 -22.94 -12.29
CA LEU A 246 12.92 -24.03 -11.63
C LEU A 246 14.05 -23.51 -10.74
N ALA A 247 14.78 -22.49 -11.17
CA ALA A 247 15.80 -21.82 -10.36
C ALA A 247 15.16 -21.19 -9.12
N LEU A 248 14.06 -20.44 -9.29
CA LEU A 248 13.33 -19.82 -8.19
C LEU A 248 12.84 -20.84 -7.16
N ARG A 249 12.38 -22.03 -7.59
CA ARG A 249 11.95 -23.09 -6.67
C ARG A 249 13.11 -23.69 -5.88
N ARG A 250 14.27 -23.85 -6.50
CA ARG A 250 15.49 -24.34 -5.81
C ARG A 250 15.95 -23.37 -4.75
N GLU A 251 16.01 -22.08 -5.06
CA GLU A 251 16.38 -21.03 -4.11
C GLU A 251 15.43 -20.93 -2.91
N SER A 252 14.12 -21.20 -3.11
CA SER A 252 13.15 -21.19 -2.01
C SER A 252 13.20 -22.46 -1.15
N GLY A 253 13.66 -23.59 -1.69
CA GLY A 253 13.83 -24.86 -0.96
C GLY A 253 15.13 -24.97 -0.16
N ASP A 254 16.09 -24.12 -0.46
CA ASP A 254 17.44 -24.13 0.16
C ASP A 254 17.57 -23.16 1.35
N LYS A 255 16.46 -22.51 1.79
CA LYS A 255 16.46 -21.68 3.00
C LYS A 255 16.36 -22.58 4.23
N PRO A 256 17.37 -22.59 5.13
CA PRO A 256 17.28 -23.31 6.39
C PRO A 256 16.15 -22.69 7.24
N HIS A 257 15.33 -23.55 7.83
CA HIS A 257 14.31 -23.24 8.82
C HIS A 257 14.92 -22.72 10.12
#